data_45098a948360e86a1e8670863507590e
#
_entry.id   45098a948360e86a1e8670863507590e
#
_cell.length_a   1.000
_cell.length_b   1.000
_cell.length_c   1.000
_cell.angle_alpha   90.00
_cell.angle_beta   90.00
_cell.angle_gamma   90.00
#
_symmetry.space_group_name_H-M   'P 1'
#
loop_
_entity.id
_entity.type
_entity.pdbx_description
1 polymer ?
#
loop_
_entity_poly.entity_id
_entity_poly.type
_entity_poly.pdbx_seq_one_letter_code
_entity_poly.pdbx_strand_id
1 'polypeptide(L)'
;MKTLVVVLGPTGVGKTELCLTIAEHLGIDIINADSRQIFAELPIGTAAPTQEQQQRVHHHFVGNHHLNDYYSASIYEEEVMALLCDKFERGDVAMLTGGSMMYIDAVCNGIDDIPTIDDATRQMMKARLETEGLPALVEELRRLDPEHYQIVDKNNPRRVVHALEICYMTGKTYTSFRTNSKKERPFRVLKIGLNRDRGELYERINQRVLDMMDAGLEDEARRCYPIKGLNSLNTVGYREMFDYFDGLIDRAEVIRRIQSNSRRYMRKQLTWFKKDPEIVWFHPDNVKEIINYIDTHLLDK
;
A
#
# COMPACT_ATOMS: atom_id res chain seq x y z
N MET A 1 12.53 22.49 12.58
CA MET A 1 12.87 21.73 11.35
C MET A 1 11.63 20.94 10.91
N LYS A 2 11.23 21.02 9.63
CA LYS A 2 10.05 20.30 9.11
C LYS A 2 10.21 18.79 9.30
N THR A 3 9.20 18.14 9.85
CA THR A 3 9.26 16.71 10.21
C THR A 3 8.01 15.97 9.74
N LEU A 4 8.19 14.88 9.01
CA LEU A 4 7.15 13.92 8.67
C LEU A 4 7.18 12.77 9.68
N VAL A 5 6.16 12.69 10.54
CA VAL A 5 5.95 11.57 11.44
C VAL A 5 5.29 10.44 10.65
N VAL A 6 5.94 9.28 10.56
CA VAL A 6 5.43 8.12 9.82
C VAL A 6 5.04 7.03 10.80
N VAL A 7 3.75 6.79 10.96
CA VAL A 7 3.22 5.70 11.80
C VAL A 7 2.85 4.52 10.91
N LEU A 8 3.67 3.47 10.97
CA LEU A 8 3.53 2.31 10.11
C LEU A 8 3.37 1.00 10.90
N GLY A 9 2.90 -0.03 10.25
CA GLY A 9 2.74 -1.34 10.86
C GLY A 9 1.80 -2.23 10.09
N PRO A 10 1.70 -3.51 10.46
CA PRO A 10 0.90 -4.48 9.74
C PRO A 10 -0.61 -4.22 9.88
N THR A 11 -1.37 -4.83 8.99
CA THR A 11 -2.83 -4.88 9.15
C THR A 11 -3.21 -5.57 10.46
N GLY A 12 -4.26 -5.09 11.12
CA GLY A 12 -4.74 -5.60 12.41
C GLY A 12 -4.00 -5.09 13.64
N VAL A 13 -2.90 -4.32 13.50
CA VAL A 13 -2.08 -3.87 14.65
C VAL A 13 -2.76 -2.80 15.51
N GLY A 14 -3.73 -2.04 14.98
CA GLY A 14 -4.43 -0.96 15.73
C GLY A 14 -3.96 0.45 15.39
N LYS A 15 -3.45 0.69 14.17
CA LYS A 15 -2.99 2.01 13.71
C LYS A 15 -4.03 3.11 13.83
N THR A 16 -5.27 2.84 13.41
CA THR A 16 -6.30 3.87 13.19
C THR A 16 -6.55 4.71 14.44
N GLU A 17 -6.91 4.09 15.57
CA GLU A 17 -7.21 4.82 16.80
C GLU A 17 -5.98 5.53 17.40
N LEU A 18 -4.81 4.89 17.35
CA LEU A 18 -3.58 5.53 17.79
C LEU A 18 -3.25 6.77 16.93
N CYS A 19 -3.40 6.67 15.61
CA CYS A 19 -3.11 7.79 14.70
C CYS A 19 -4.11 8.95 14.89
N LEU A 20 -5.38 8.67 15.17
CA LEU A 20 -6.35 9.71 15.55
C LEU A 20 -5.89 10.43 16.82
N THR A 21 -5.51 9.69 17.86
CA THR A 21 -5.02 10.28 19.12
C THR A 21 -3.76 11.13 18.90
N ILE A 22 -2.81 10.66 18.09
CA ILE A 22 -1.59 11.42 17.78
C ILE A 22 -1.94 12.68 16.97
N ALA A 23 -2.82 12.57 15.98
CA ALA A 23 -3.22 13.68 15.15
C ALA A 23 -3.98 14.76 15.94
N GLU A 24 -4.87 14.37 16.84
CA GLU A 24 -5.57 15.26 17.76
C GLU A 24 -4.58 15.96 18.71
N HIS A 25 -3.60 15.24 19.25
CA HIS A 25 -2.56 15.81 20.12
C HIS A 25 -1.70 16.86 19.39
N LEU A 26 -1.33 16.59 18.14
CA LEU A 26 -0.49 17.50 17.35
C LEU A 26 -1.29 18.58 16.61
N GLY A 27 -2.63 18.48 16.56
CA GLY A 27 -3.48 19.39 15.82
C GLY A 27 -3.28 19.34 14.29
N ILE A 28 -3.06 18.13 13.73
CA ILE A 28 -2.72 17.93 12.31
C ILE A 28 -3.64 16.90 11.64
N ASP A 29 -3.71 16.94 10.32
CA ASP A 29 -4.41 15.95 9.52
C ASP A 29 -3.61 14.65 9.37
N ILE A 30 -4.29 13.60 8.92
CA ILE A 30 -3.70 12.30 8.59
C ILE A 30 -3.54 12.18 7.08
N ILE A 31 -2.34 11.83 6.62
CA ILE A 31 -2.07 11.41 5.23
C ILE A 31 -2.07 9.88 5.20
N ASN A 32 -3.04 9.29 4.52
CA ASN A 32 -3.20 7.83 4.48
C ASN A 32 -2.32 7.19 3.41
N ALA A 33 -1.50 6.22 3.80
CA ALA A 33 -0.63 5.43 2.94
C ALA A 33 -1.14 3.98 2.79
N ASP A 34 -2.41 3.82 2.43
CA ASP A 34 -2.98 2.53 2.06
C ASP A 34 -3.46 2.55 0.61
N SER A 35 -2.87 1.71 -0.23
CA SER A 35 -3.11 1.66 -1.67
C SER A 35 -4.49 1.11 -2.07
N ARG A 36 -5.34 0.75 -1.12
CA ARG A 36 -6.69 0.25 -1.36
C ARG A 36 -7.76 1.14 -0.75
N GLN A 37 -7.47 1.77 0.37
CA GLN A 37 -8.39 2.72 1.02
C GLN A 37 -8.61 4.01 0.22
N ILE A 38 -7.80 4.27 -0.81
CA ILE A 38 -8.01 5.39 -1.73
C ILE A 38 -9.27 5.23 -2.60
N PHE A 39 -9.75 3.99 -2.80
CA PHE A 39 -10.90 3.73 -3.67
C PHE A 39 -12.22 3.87 -2.91
N ALA A 40 -13.09 4.75 -3.41
CA ALA A 40 -14.38 5.07 -2.79
C ALA A 40 -15.33 3.86 -2.68
N GLU A 41 -15.20 2.90 -3.59
CA GLU A 41 -16.07 1.72 -3.66
C GLU A 41 -15.69 0.61 -2.68
N LEU A 42 -14.54 0.71 -1.99
CA LEU A 42 -13.98 -0.37 -1.18
C LEU A 42 -13.86 -0.06 0.33
N PRO A 43 -14.80 0.63 0.98
CA PRO A 43 -14.63 1.05 2.38
C PRO A 43 -14.59 -0.14 3.36
N ILE A 44 -15.41 -1.18 3.16
CA ILE A 44 -15.53 -2.30 4.09
C ILE A 44 -14.35 -3.26 3.95
N GLY A 45 -14.11 -3.77 2.77
CA GLY A 45 -13.06 -4.79 2.54
C GLY A 45 -11.63 -4.28 2.74
N THR A 46 -11.43 -2.97 2.74
CA THR A 46 -10.15 -2.34 3.07
C THR A 46 -10.06 -1.86 4.52
N ALA A 47 -11.19 -1.89 5.25
CA ALA A 47 -11.37 -1.26 6.55
C ALA A 47 -10.88 0.20 6.54
N ALA A 48 -11.36 0.96 5.59
CA ALA A 48 -11.12 2.39 5.52
C ALA A 48 -11.63 3.10 6.80
N PRO A 49 -11.05 4.23 7.18
CA PRO A 49 -11.56 5.04 8.28
C PRO A 49 -13.05 5.35 8.12
N THR A 50 -13.82 5.14 9.19
CA THR A 50 -15.26 5.41 9.20
C THR A 50 -15.54 6.91 9.06
N GLN A 51 -16.77 7.26 8.72
CA GLN A 51 -17.20 8.66 8.66
C GLN A 51 -16.97 9.40 9.98
N GLU A 52 -17.26 8.74 11.12
CA GLU A 52 -17.01 9.27 12.45
C GLU A 52 -15.53 9.54 12.71
N GLN A 53 -14.65 8.61 12.33
CA GLN A 53 -13.21 8.76 12.44
C GLN A 53 -12.68 9.91 11.56
N GLN A 54 -13.21 10.06 10.35
CA GLN A 54 -12.87 11.16 9.45
C GLN A 54 -13.42 12.52 9.92
N GLN A 55 -14.50 12.56 10.69
CA GLN A 55 -15.00 13.78 11.34
C GLN A 55 -14.12 14.22 12.51
N ARG A 56 -13.50 13.28 13.23
CA ARG A 56 -12.55 13.60 14.31
C ARG A 56 -11.27 14.24 13.77
N VAL A 57 -10.70 13.65 12.73
CA VAL A 57 -9.47 14.13 12.09
C VAL A 57 -9.63 13.96 10.57
N HIS A 58 -9.29 15.00 9.84
CA HIS A 58 -9.33 14.92 8.37
C HIS A 58 -8.29 13.92 7.84
N HIS A 59 -8.74 13.05 6.93
CA HIS A 59 -7.90 12.05 6.26
C HIS A 59 -7.76 12.39 4.78
N HIS A 60 -6.53 12.60 4.33
CA HIS A 60 -6.20 12.68 2.91
C HIS A 60 -6.00 11.28 2.34
N PHE A 61 -6.32 11.07 1.07
CA PHE A 61 -6.16 9.80 0.34
C PHE A 61 -7.00 8.64 0.90
N VAL A 62 -8.25 8.94 1.26
CA VAL A 62 -9.28 7.97 1.63
C VAL A 62 -10.51 8.20 0.77
N GLY A 63 -10.89 7.21 -0.06
CA GLY A 63 -12.08 7.25 -0.90
C GLY A 63 -12.11 8.39 -1.92
N ASN A 64 -10.97 8.89 -2.33
CA ASN A 64 -10.82 10.03 -3.24
C ASN A 64 -10.55 9.63 -4.70
N HIS A 65 -10.47 8.34 -4.99
CA HIS A 65 -10.34 7.76 -6.33
C HIS A 65 -11.41 6.70 -6.59
N HIS A 66 -11.62 6.39 -7.87
CA HIS A 66 -12.51 5.33 -8.32
C HIS A 66 -11.73 4.12 -8.86
N LEU A 67 -12.36 2.94 -8.86
CA LEU A 67 -11.73 1.68 -9.26
C LEU A 67 -11.15 1.68 -10.69
N ASN A 68 -11.71 2.49 -11.58
CA ASN A 68 -11.25 2.64 -12.96
C ASN A 68 -10.07 3.61 -13.12
N ASP A 69 -9.76 4.39 -12.08
CA ASP A 69 -8.67 5.34 -12.14
C ASP A 69 -7.33 4.59 -12.16
N TYR A 70 -6.43 5.04 -13.04
CA TYR A 70 -5.06 4.59 -12.99
C TYR A 70 -4.35 5.30 -11.84
N TYR A 71 -3.89 4.54 -10.84
CA TYR A 71 -3.19 5.09 -9.71
C TYR A 71 -1.98 4.23 -9.32
N SER A 72 -0.81 4.87 -9.21
CA SER A 72 0.47 4.20 -8.95
C SER A 72 1.15 4.78 -7.71
N ALA A 73 2.22 4.13 -7.26
CA ALA A 73 3.03 4.65 -6.17
C ALA A 73 3.77 5.96 -6.56
N SER A 74 4.04 6.17 -7.87
CA SER A 74 4.62 7.40 -8.38
C SER A 74 3.64 8.56 -8.28
N ILE A 75 2.41 8.38 -8.77
CA ILE A 75 1.36 9.40 -8.65
C ILE A 75 1.10 9.74 -7.18
N TYR A 76 1.03 8.70 -6.32
CA TYR A 76 0.88 8.90 -4.89
C TYR A 76 2.04 9.72 -4.30
N GLU A 77 3.30 9.42 -4.66
CA GLU A 77 4.46 10.20 -4.23
C GLU A 77 4.31 11.67 -4.63
N GLU A 78 4.01 11.94 -5.91
CA GLU A 78 3.86 13.30 -6.44
C GLU A 78 2.77 14.09 -5.70
N GLU A 79 1.59 13.51 -5.53
CA GLU A 79 0.47 14.16 -4.85
C GLU A 79 0.74 14.38 -3.36
N VAL A 80 1.35 13.40 -2.67
CA VAL A 80 1.71 13.56 -1.25
C VAL A 80 2.82 14.60 -1.08
N MET A 81 3.81 14.64 -1.97
CA MET A 81 4.87 15.66 -1.90
C MET A 81 4.32 17.07 -2.12
N ALA A 82 3.37 17.26 -3.06
CA ALA A 82 2.67 18.52 -3.25
C ALA A 82 1.87 18.92 -2.00
N LEU A 83 1.11 17.97 -1.42
CA LEU A 83 0.37 18.20 -0.18
C LEU A 83 1.30 18.54 1.00
N LEU A 84 2.43 17.86 1.14
CA LEU A 84 3.41 18.14 2.19
C LEU A 84 4.03 19.51 2.04
N CYS A 85 4.23 19.99 0.81
CA CYS A 85 4.69 21.36 0.57
C CYS A 85 3.72 22.38 1.19
N ASP A 86 2.42 22.28 0.86
CA ASP A 86 1.37 23.14 1.44
C ASP A 86 1.27 23.02 2.97
N LYS A 87 1.32 21.81 3.50
CA LYS A 87 1.25 21.56 4.95
C LYS A 87 2.42 22.21 5.67
N PHE A 88 3.61 22.09 5.11
CA PHE A 88 4.83 22.64 5.68
C PHE A 88 4.98 24.16 5.52
N GLU A 89 4.13 24.83 4.75
CA GLU A 89 3.99 26.30 4.79
C GLU A 89 3.24 26.77 6.04
N ARG A 90 2.34 25.92 6.58
CA ARG A 90 1.43 26.24 7.69
C ARG A 90 1.89 25.71 9.04
N GLY A 91 2.80 24.74 9.05
CA GLY A 91 3.30 24.09 10.27
C GLY A 91 4.58 23.31 10.02
N ASP A 92 5.22 22.87 11.08
CA ASP A 92 6.48 22.13 11.01
C ASP A 92 6.31 20.61 11.06
N VAL A 93 5.09 20.12 11.27
CA VAL A 93 4.80 18.69 11.45
C VAL A 93 3.69 18.24 10.52
N ALA A 94 3.90 17.09 9.88
CA ALA A 94 2.87 16.36 9.14
C ALA A 94 2.92 14.88 9.54
N MET A 95 1.80 14.14 9.35
CA MET A 95 1.73 12.72 9.69
C MET A 95 1.28 11.88 8.50
N LEU A 96 2.07 10.82 8.23
CA LEU A 96 1.76 9.77 7.27
C LEU A 96 1.47 8.47 8.02
N THR A 97 0.40 7.77 7.70
CA THR A 97 0.11 6.46 8.29
C THR A 97 -0.40 5.45 7.28
N GLY A 98 0.00 4.20 7.45
CA GLY A 98 -0.51 3.16 6.57
C GLY A 98 0.19 1.82 6.71
N GLY A 99 -0.18 0.92 5.79
CA GLY A 99 0.39 -0.42 5.70
C GLY A 99 0.93 -0.74 4.31
N SER A 100 0.76 0.14 3.32
CA SER A 100 1.26 -0.08 1.97
C SER A 100 2.74 0.27 1.86
N MET A 101 3.58 -0.76 1.90
CA MET A 101 5.03 -0.67 1.93
C MET A 101 5.58 0.25 0.84
N MET A 102 5.12 0.06 -0.41
CA MET A 102 5.58 0.85 -1.56
C MET A 102 5.17 2.33 -1.46
N TYR A 103 3.99 2.64 -0.89
CA TYR A 103 3.54 4.03 -0.72
C TYR A 103 4.37 4.76 0.32
N ILE A 104 4.62 4.08 1.46
CA ILE A 104 5.48 4.63 2.52
C ILE A 104 6.90 4.84 2.00
N ASP A 105 7.47 3.85 1.30
CA ASP A 105 8.81 3.97 0.72
C ASP A 105 8.89 5.09 -0.32
N ALA A 106 7.87 5.23 -1.18
CA ALA A 106 7.79 6.28 -2.18
C ALA A 106 7.89 7.67 -1.54
N VAL A 107 7.12 7.92 -0.49
CA VAL A 107 7.15 9.22 0.20
C VAL A 107 8.44 9.42 0.99
N CYS A 108 8.93 8.41 1.70
CA CYS A 108 10.11 8.55 2.57
C CYS A 108 11.43 8.59 1.78
N ASN A 109 11.56 7.74 0.79
CA ASN A 109 12.82 7.49 0.09
C ASN A 109 12.80 7.93 -1.37
N GLY A 110 11.62 8.18 -1.94
CA GLY A 110 11.43 8.35 -3.37
C GLY A 110 11.38 7.01 -4.12
N ILE A 111 10.83 7.03 -5.30
CA ILE A 111 10.91 5.93 -6.25
C ILE A 111 11.58 6.38 -7.53
N ASP A 112 12.08 5.43 -8.28
CA ASP A 112 12.68 5.69 -9.58
C ASP A 112 11.64 6.27 -10.54
N ASP A 113 12.04 7.22 -11.38
CA ASP A 113 11.17 7.86 -12.38
C ASP A 113 10.99 6.91 -13.59
N ILE A 114 10.20 5.85 -13.38
CA ILE A 114 9.88 4.87 -14.41
C ILE A 114 8.67 5.40 -15.20
N PRO A 115 8.78 5.49 -16.54
CA PRO A 115 7.68 6.00 -17.37
C PRO A 115 6.37 5.21 -17.18
N THR A 116 5.25 5.91 -17.19
CA THR A 116 3.92 5.27 -17.18
C THR A 116 3.69 4.55 -18.51
N ILE A 117 3.31 3.27 -18.41
CA ILE A 117 3.05 2.44 -19.59
C ILE A 117 1.74 2.86 -20.25
N ASP A 118 1.78 3.10 -21.55
CA ASP A 118 0.58 3.35 -22.35
C ASP A 118 -0.29 2.09 -22.48
N ASP A 119 -1.59 2.30 -22.74
CA ASP A 119 -2.56 1.21 -22.80
C ASP A 119 -2.30 0.25 -23.97
N ALA A 120 -1.80 0.73 -25.10
CA ALA A 120 -1.50 -0.10 -26.26
C ALA A 120 -0.37 -1.08 -25.95
N THR A 121 0.73 -0.62 -25.35
CA THR A 121 1.85 -1.46 -24.92
C THR A 121 1.39 -2.48 -23.87
N ARG A 122 0.56 -2.05 -22.91
CA ARG A 122 0.01 -2.94 -21.88
C ARG A 122 -0.86 -4.05 -22.43
N GLN A 123 -1.77 -3.72 -23.37
CA GLN A 123 -2.62 -4.70 -24.03
C GLN A 123 -1.81 -5.66 -24.89
N MET A 124 -0.84 -5.16 -25.64
CA MET A 124 0.07 -5.98 -26.46
C MET A 124 0.80 -7.01 -25.58
N MET A 125 1.41 -6.56 -24.49
CA MET A 125 2.18 -7.45 -23.61
C MET A 125 1.30 -8.45 -22.86
N LYS A 126 0.06 -8.07 -22.51
CA LYS A 126 -0.92 -9.01 -21.95
C LYS A 126 -1.28 -10.11 -22.94
N ALA A 127 -1.57 -9.76 -24.18
CA ALA A 127 -1.88 -10.72 -25.26
C ALA A 127 -0.69 -11.64 -25.52
N ARG A 128 0.54 -11.12 -25.52
CA ARG A 128 1.75 -11.92 -25.69
C ARG A 128 1.97 -12.89 -24.52
N LEU A 129 1.71 -12.48 -23.29
CA LEU A 129 1.79 -13.39 -22.13
C LEU A 129 0.80 -14.56 -22.26
N GLU A 130 -0.41 -14.30 -22.80
CA GLU A 130 -1.43 -15.33 -22.99
C GLU A 130 -1.09 -16.28 -24.15
N THR A 131 -0.47 -15.79 -25.24
CA THR A 131 -0.20 -16.59 -26.45
C THR A 131 1.18 -17.25 -26.45
N GLU A 132 2.22 -16.56 -26.00
CA GLU A 132 3.62 -17.03 -26.03
C GLU A 132 4.04 -17.67 -24.70
N GLY A 133 3.38 -17.29 -23.61
CA GLY A 133 3.69 -17.74 -22.27
C GLY A 133 4.88 -17.06 -21.60
N LEU A 134 4.98 -17.22 -20.28
CA LEU A 134 6.02 -16.58 -19.48
C LEU A 134 7.46 -17.00 -19.89
N PRO A 135 7.76 -18.27 -20.22
CA PRO A 135 9.14 -18.66 -20.57
C PRO A 135 9.69 -17.93 -21.79
N ALA A 136 8.87 -17.68 -22.82
CA ALA A 136 9.29 -16.94 -24.00
C ALA A 136 9.62 -15.47 -23.66
N LEU A 137 8.78 -14.83 -22.83
CA LEU A 137 9.00 -13.47 -22.39
C LEU A 137 10.23 -13.33 -21.47
N VAL A 138 10.51 -14.32 -20.65
CA VAL A 138 11.72 -14.36 -19.81
C VAL A 138 12.98 -14.43 -20.69
N GLU A 139 12.98 -15.26 -21.75
CA GLU A 139 14.11 -15.35 -22.68
C GLU A 139 14.30 -14.05 -23.48
N GLU A 140 13.20 -13.37 -23.82
CA GLU A 140 13.27 -12.07 -24.48
C GLU A 140 13.83 -10.99 -23.54
N LEU A 141 13.43 -10.98 -22.27
CA LEU A 141 13.99 -10.08 -21.28
C LEU A 141 15.50 -10.30 -21.11
N ARG A 142 15.98 -11.54 -21.21
CA ARG A 142 17.41 -11.85 -21.18
C ARG A 142 18.18 -11.14 -22.28
N ARG A 143 17.56 -10.95 -23.45
CA ARG A 143 18.18 -10.26 -24.62
C ARG A 143 18.08 -8.76 -24.52
N LEU A 144 16.92 -8.23 -24.08
CA LEU A 144 16.64 -6.79 -24.06
C LEU A 144 17.23 -6.10 -22.83
N ASP A 145 17.25 -6.76 -21.68
CA ASP A 145 17.77 -6.24 -20.40
C ASP A 145 18.46 -7.36 -19.60
N PRO A 146 19.71 -7.73 -19.98
CA PRO A 146 20.45 -8.79 -19.31
C PRO A 146 20.68 -8.54 -17.81
N GLU A 147 20.84 -7.28 -17.40
CA GLU A 147 21.06 -6.91 -16.00
C GLU A 147 19.80 -7.17 -15.17
N HIS A 148 18.65 -6.72 -15.66
CA HIS A 148 17.38 -6.98 -14.96
C HIS A 148 17.04 -8.47 -14.93
N TYR A 149 17.33 -9.20 -16.00
CA TYR A 149 17.13 -10.65 -16.06
C TYR A 149 17.88 -11.40 -14.94
N GLN A 150 19.07 -10.94 -14.51
CA GLN A 150 19.81 -11.58 -13.43
C GLN A 150 19.13 -11.45 -12.06
N ILE A 151 18.39 -10.39 -11.84
CA ILE A 151 17.83 -10.04 -10.52
C ILE A 151 16.32 -10.24 -10.41
N VAL A 152 15.60 -10.29 -11.55
CA VAL A 152 14.14 -10.44 -11.55
C VAL A 152 13.73 -11.85 -11.13
N ASP A 153 12.65 -11.96 -10.37
CA ASP A 153 11.96 -13.24 -10.17
C ASP A 153 11.30 -13.69 -11.48
N LYS A 154 11.93 -14.64 -12.16
CA LYS A 154 11.51 -15.17 -13.46
C LYS A 154 10.17 -15.91 -13.41
N ASN A 155 9.73 -16.33 -12.22
CA ASN A 155 8.41 -16.95 -12.01
C ASN A 155 7.30 -15.91 -11.76
N ASN A 156 7.65 -14.62 -11.75
CA ASN A 156 6.70 -13.55 -11.55
C ASN A 156 6.35 -12.86 -12.88
N PRO A 157 5.22 -13.25 -13.53
CA PRO A 157 4.87 -12.70 -14.84
C PRO A 157 4.70 -11.18 -14.83
N ARG A 158 4.20 -10.60 -13.74
CA ARG A 158 4.02 -9.14 -13.64
C ARG A 158 5.33 -8.39 -13.71
N ARG A 159 6.38 -8.89 -13.06
CA ARG A 159 7.69 -8.23 -13.05
C ARG A 159 8.39 -8.36 -14.39
N VAL A 160 8.30 -9.53 -15.01
CA VAL A 160 8.88 -9.78 -16.34
C VAL A 160 8.16 -8.93 -17.40
N VAL A 161 6.84 -8.96 -17.41
CA VAL A 161 6.02 -8.19 -18.35
C VAL A 161 6.27 -6.70 -18.19
N HIS A 162 6.26 -6.17 -16.95
CA HIS A 162 6.48 -4.75 -16.72
C HIS A 162 7.85 -4.27 -17.22
N ALA A 163 8.90 -5.06 -17.04
CA ALA A 163 10.21 -4.71 -17.56
C ALA A 163 10.23 -4.67 -19.10
N LEU A 164 9.57 -5.63 -19.75
CA LEU A 164 9.43 -5.65 -21.20
C LEU A 164 8.57 -4.49 -21.72
N GLU A 165 7.46 -4.14 -21.03
CA GLU A 165 6.63 -2.98 -21.37
C GLU A 165 7.48 -1.71 -21.45
N ILE A 166 8.34 -1.47 -20.45
CA ILE A 166 9.27 -0.33 -20.46
C ILE A 166 10.24 -0.41 -21.64
N CYS A 167 10.83 -1.58 -21.88
CA CYS A 167 11.77 -1.75 -22.99
C CYS A 167 11.11 -1.44 -24.34
N TYR A 168 9.90 -1.94 -24.57
CA TYR A 168 9.17 -1.72 -25.83
C TYR A 168 8.72 -0.28 -26.01
N MET A 169 8.18 0.32 -24.96
CA MET A 169 7.66 1.69 -25.03
C MET A 169 8.77 2.72 -25.19
N THR A 170 9.91 2.53 -24.54
CA THR A 170 10.96 3.55 -24.45
C THR A 170 12.16 3.28 -25.37
N GLY A 171 12.34 2.05 -25.82
CA GLY A 171 13.54 1.63 -26.52
C GLY A 171 14.79 1.54 -25.61
N LYS A 172 14.63 1.67 -24.28
CA LYS A 172 15.70 1.60 -23.28
C LYS A 172 15.49 0.41 -22.36
N THR A 173 16.55 -0.05 -21.70
CA THR A 173 16.43 -1.12 -20.68
C THR A 173 15.66 -0.62 -19.46
N TYR A 174 14.89 -1.51 -18.82
CA TYR A 174 14.26 -1.21 -17.54
C TYR A 174 15.32 -0.85 -16.47
N THR A 175 16.47 -1.52 -16.50
CA THR A 175 17.60 -1.23 -15.63
C THR A 175 18.05 0.23 -15.71
N SER A 176 18.02 0.85 -16.88
CA SER A 176 18.44 2.25 -17.05
C SER A 176 17.57 3.26 -16.28
N PHE A 177 16.35 2.90 -15.94
CA PHE A 177 15.45 3.72 -15.11
C PHE A 177 15.56 3.40 -13.62
N ARG A 178 16.20 2.28 -13.25
CA ARG A 178 16.36 1.86 -11.87
C ARG A 178 17.65 2.41 -11.28
N THR A 179 17.57 3.60 -10.74
CA THR A 179 18.73 4.23 -10.08
C THR A 179 18.96 3.67 -8.67
N ASN A 180 17.91 3.12 -8.03
CA ASN A 180 17.90 2.68 -6.63
C ASN A 180 18.45 3.77 -5.67
N SER A 181 18.43 5.02 -6.08
CA SER A 181 18.90 6.15 -5.28
C SER A 181 17.78 6.68 -4.41
N LYS A 182 18.08 6.94 -3.14
CA LYS A 182 17.15 7.68 -2.29
C LYS A 182 17.10 9.13 -2.76
N LYS A 183 15.88 9.63 -3.01
CA LYS A 183 15.67 11.06 -3.26
C LYS A 183 15.83 11.83 -1.95
N GLU A 184 16.57 12.92 -1.95
CA GLU A 184 16.63 13.82 -0.80
C GLU A 184 15.25 14.43 -0.52
N ARG A 185 14.87 14.47 0.76
CA ARG A 185 13.60 15.05 1.18
C ARG A 185 13.85 16.37 1.90
N PRO A 186 13.03 17.41 1.64
CA PRO A 186 13.19 18.73 2.29
C PRO A 186 12.68 18.73 3.74
N PHE A 187 12.52 17.55 4.36
CA PHE A 187 12.05 17.34 5.71
C PHE A 187 12.71 16.12 6.35
N ARG A 188 12.75 16.10 7.66
CA ARG A 188 13.16 14.91 8.43
C ARG A 188 12.02 13.91 8.47
N VAL A 189 12.35 12.62 8.41
CA VAL A 189 11.39 11.52 8.57
C VAL A 189 11.60 10.87 9.93
N LEU A 190 10.55 10.83 10.77
CA LEU A 190 10.53 10.15 12.06
C LEU A 190 9.64 8.90 11.93
N LYS A 191 10.24 7.69 11.94
CA LYS A 191 9.53 6.43 11.68
C LYS A 191 9.18 5.71 12.97
N ILE A 192 7.89 5.47 13.18
CA ILE A 192 7.30 4.76 14.32
C ILE A 192 6.65 3.48 13.80
N GLY A 193 7.21 2.35 14.15
CA GLY A 193 6.69 1.04 13.81
C GLY A 193 5.78 0.51 14.93
N LEU A 194 4.62 -0.01 14.57
CA LEU A 194 3.71 -0.64 15.52
C LEU A 194 3.75 -2.15 15.35
N ASN A 195 3.86 -2.88 16.47
CA ASN A 195 3.82 -4.32 16.46
C ASN A 195 3.11 -4.84 17.74
N ARG A 196 2.54 -6.05 17.65
CA ARG A 196 1.94 -6.81 18.74
C ARG A 196 2.45 -8.25 18.67
N ASP A 197 2.16 -9.02 19.72
CA ASP A 197 2.38 -10.46 19.67
C ASP A 197 1.69 -11.08 18.42
N ARG A 198 2.31 -12.11 17.89
CA ARG A 198 1.83 -12.74 16.65
C ARG A 198 0.48 -13.42 16.84
N GLY A 199 0.23 -14.02 17.99
CA GLY A 199 -1.04 -14.65 18.34
C GLY A 199 -2.16 -13.60 18.35
N GLU A 200 -1.93 -12.51 19.05
CA GLU A 200 -2.87 -11.38 19.13
C GLU A 200 -3.18 -10.79 17.75
N LEU A 201 -2.16 -10.57 16.91
CA LEU A 201 -2.37 -10.10 15.54
C LEU A 201 -3.26 -11.07 14.74
N TYR A 202 -3.09 -12.37 14.91
CA TYR A 202 -3.91 -13.37 14.21
C TYR A 202 -5.35 -13.33 14.67
N GLU A 203 -5.61 -13.25 15.97
CA GLU A 203 -6.96 -13.14 16.52
C GLU A 203 -7.65 -11.87 16.03
N ARG A 204 -6.99 -10.73 16.10
CA ARG A 204 -7.51 -9.45 15.62
C ARG A 204 -7.81 -9.46 14.12
N ILE A 205 -6.94 -10.05 13.30
CA ILE A 205 -7.17 -10.21 11.86
C ILE A 205 -8.36 -11.12 11.60
N ASN A 206 -8.48 -12.24 12.33
CA ASN A 206 -9.59 -13.16 12.15
C ASN A 206 -10.92 -12.52 12.53
N GLN A 207 -10.98 -11.82 13.67
CA GLN A 207 -12.18 -11.11 14.12
C GLN A 207 -12.58 -10.02 13.13
N ARG A 208 -11.63 -9.20 12.69
CA ARG A 208 -11.88 -8.14 11.69
C ARG A 208 -12.50 -8.67 10.40
N VAL A 209 -12.15 -9.89 9.96
CA VAL A 209 -12.79 -10.49 8.77
C VAL A 209 -14.26 -10.80 9.05
N LEU A 210 -14.59 -11.28 10.25
CA LEU A 210 -15.98 -11.50 10.64
C LEU A 210 -16.76 -10.17 10.70
N ASP A 211 -16.18 -9.16 11.32
CA ASP A 211 -16.75 -7.81 11.39
C ASP A 211 -17.00 -7.22 9.99
N MET A 212 -16.09 -7.43 9.03
CA MET A 212 -16.27 -7.03 7.63
C MET A 212 -17.44 -7.77 6.96
N MET A 213 -17.59 -9.07 7.22
CA MET A 213 -18.70 -9.86 6.70
C MET A 213 -20.04 -9.36 7.23
N ASP A 214 -20.10 -9.06 8.52
CA ASP A 214 -21.30 -8.53 9.18
C ASP A 214 -21.62 -7.10 8.73
N ALA A 215 -20.59 -6.31 8.39
CA ALA A 215 -20.74 -4.97 7.83
C ALA A 215 -21.17 -4.94 6.35
N GLY A 216 -21.25 -6.09 5.67
CA GLY A 216 -21.75 -6.19 4.30
C GLY A 216 -20.66 -6.28 3.23
N LEU A 217 -19.49 -6.87 3.55
CA LEU A 217 -18.40 -7.11 2.57
C LEU A 217 -18.89 -7.88 1.34
N GLU A 218 -19.82 -8.84 1.51
CA GLU A 218 -20.38 -9.60 0.40
C GLU A 218 -21.12 -8.71 -0.60
N ASP A 219 -21.95 -7.78 -0.10
CA ASP A 219 -22.69 -6.84 -0.96
C ASP A 219 -21.76 -5.83 -1.63
N GLU A 220 -20.73 -5.36 -0.91
CA GLU A 220 -19.71 -4.49 -1.48
C GLU A 220 -18.95 -5.18 -2.63
N ALA A 221 -18.49 -6.41 -2.41
CA ALA A 221 -17.82 -7.20 -3.43
C ALA A 221 -18.74 -7.53 -4.62
N ARG A 222 -20.04 -7.76 -4.37
CA ARG A 222 -21.02 -8.05 -5.42
C ARG A 222 -21.23 -6.86 -6.36
N ARG A 223 -21.21 -5.65 -5.84
CA ARG A 223 -21.25 -4.42 -6.67
C ARG A 223 -20.03 -4.29 -7.59
N CYS A 224 -18.87 -4.76 -7.13
CA CYS A 224 -17.61 -4.73 -7.89
C CYS A 224 -17.44 -5.94 -8.85
N TYR A 225 -18.25 -6.98 -8.70
CA TYR A 225 -18.10 -8.23 -9.46
C TYR A 225 -18.14 -8.06 -10.99
N PRO A 226 -19.00 -7.21 -11.59
CA PRO A 226 -19.00 -7.00 -13.04
C PRO A 226 -17.66 -6.51 -13.61
N ILE A 227 -16.85 -5.88 -12.78
CA ILE A 227 -15.53 -5.31 -13.14
C ILE A 227 -14.38 -6.03 -12.43
N LYS A 228 -14.56 -7.30 -12.03
CA LYS A 228 -13.60 -8.10 -11.26
C LYS A 228 -12.19 -8.21 -11.88
N GLY A 229 -12.07 -7.92 -13.18
CA GLY A 229 -10.79 -7.95 -13.89
C GLY A 229 -9.87 -6.76 -13.61
N LEU A 230 -10.34 -5.71 -12.95
CA LEU A 230 -9.52 -4.54 -12.63
C LEU A 230 -8.40 -4.87 -11.63
N ASN A 231 -7.23 -4.27 -11.85
CA ASN A 231 -6.08 -4.46 -10.94
C ASN A 231 -6.34 -3.92 -9.53
N SER A 232 -7.16 -2.88 -9.40
CA SER A 232 -7.61 -2.31 -8.12
C SER A 232 -8.33 -3.34 -7.24
N LEU A 233 -9.06 -4.27 -7.84
CA LEU A 233 -9.79 -5.37 -7.19
C LEU A 233 -8.94 -6.63 -6.92
N ASN A 234 -7.70 -6.68 -7.41
CA ASN A 234 -6.81 -7.79 -7.13
C ASN A 234 -6.20 -7.69 -5.72
N THR A 235 -7.06 -7.78 -4.72
CA THR A 235 -6.69 -7.66 -3.31
C THR A 235 -7.43 -8.70 -2.47
N VAL A 236 -6.95 -8.92 -1.25
CA VAL A 236 -7.56 -9.82 -0.27
C VAL A 236 -8.96 -9.31 0.08
N GLY A 237 -9.90 -10.22 0.22
CA GLY A 237 -11.31 -9.95 0.42
C GLY A 237 -12.10 -10.12 -0.88
N TYR A 238 -11.76 -9.35 -1.90
CA TYR A 238 -12.52 -9.32 -3.16
C TYR A 238 -12.24 -10.55 -4.04
N ARG A 239 -11.00 -10.98 -4.17
CA ARG A 239 -10.68 -12.19 -4.96
C ARG A 239 -11.38 -13.42 -4.42
N GLU A 240 -11.38 -13.60 -3.12
CA GLU A 240 -12.02 -14.71 -2.45
C GLU A 240 -13.56 -14.65 -2.61
N MET A 241 -14.13 -13.42 -2.57
CA MET A 241 -15.56 -13.22 -2.86
C MET A 241 -15.90 -13.52 -4.32
N PHE A 242 -15.02 -13.17 -5.26
CA PHE A 242 -15.25 -13.47 -6.67
C PHE A 242 -15.18 -14.99 -6.94
N ASP A 243 -14.24 -15.72 -6.31
CA ASP A 243 -14.22 -17.18 -6.37
C ASP A 243 -15.55 -17.81 -5.86
N TYR A 244 -16.14 -17.22 -4.82
CA TYR A 244 -17.46 -17.64 -4.31
C TYR A 244 -18.59 -17.31 -5.29
N PHE A 245 -18.59 -16.14 -5.89
CA PHE A 245 -19.61 -15.76 -6.88
C PHE A 245 -19.51 -16.59 -8.17
N ASP A 246 -18.30 -17.04 -8.49
CA ASP A 246 -18.05 -17.99 -9.60
C ASP A 246 -18.44 -19.46 -9.24
N GLY A 247 -18.86 -19.72 -7.99
CA GLY A 247 -19.24 -21.05 -7.52
C GLY A 247 -18.07 -22.00 -7.25
N LEU A 248 -16.85 -21.48 -7.17
CA LEU A 248 -15.62 -22.27 -6.97
C LEU A 248 -15.40 -22.67 -5.50
N ILE A 249 -15.92 -21.89 -4.57
CA ILE A 249 -15.81 -22.13 -3.11
C ILE A 249 -17.13 -21.75 -2.42
N ASP A 250 -17.35 -22.26 -1.22
CA ASP A 250 -18.48 -21.86 -0.39
C ASP A 250 -18.15 -20.66 0.52
N ARG A 251 -19.18 -20.11 1.18
CA ARG A 251 -19.04 -18.92 2.04
C ARG A 251 -18.11 -19.17 3.25
N ALA A 252 -18.10 -20.36 3.80
CA ALA A 252 -17.21 -20.68 4.94
C ALA A 252 -15.75 -20.67 4.50
N GLU A 253 -15.47 -21.22 3.31
CA GLU A 253 -14.15 -21.23 2.72
C GLU A 253 -13.68 -19.81 2.33
N VAL A 254 -14.58 -18.90 1.91
CA VAL A 254 -14.25 -17.48 1.70
C VAL A 254 -13.66 -16.86 2.96
N ILE A 255 -14.37 -16.96 4.08
CA ILE A 255 -13.93 -16.40 5.37
C ILE A 255 -12.56 -16.96 5.74
N ARG A 256 -12.41 -18.29 5.67
CA ARG A 256 -11.14 -18.97 5.99
C ARG A 256 -9.99 -18.47 5.11
N ARG A 257 -10.23 -18.29 3.79
CA ARG A 257 -9.21 -17.80 2.84
C ARG A 257 -8.86 -16.35 3.09
N ILE A 258 -9.84 -15.48 3.31
CA ILE A 258 -9.59 -14.06 3.62
C ILE A 258 -8.74 -13.94 4.89
N GLN A 259 -9.09 -14.65 5.96
CA GLN A 259 -8.31 -14.69 7.21
C GLN A 259 -6.87 -15.16 6.96
N SER A 260 -6.70 -16.27 6.23
CA SER A 260 -5.38 -16.83 5.92
C SER A 260 -4.51 -15.87 5.08
N ASN A 261 -5.10 -15.27 4.04
CA ASN A 261 -4.40 -14.36 3.14
C ASN A 261 -4.10 -13.02 3.82
N SER A 262 -4.97 -12.52 4.70
CA SER A 262 -4.72 -11.34 5.54
C SER A 262 -3.55 -11.57 6.50
N ARG A 263 -3.47 -12.74 7.15
CA ARG A 263 -2.31 -13.12 7.99
C ARG A 263 -1.02 -13.25 7.17
N ARG A 264 -1.12 -13.75 5.93
CA ARG A 264 0.04 -13.79 5.02
C ARG A 264 0.50 -12.38 4.63
N TYR A 265 -0.43 -11.48 4.35
CA TYR A 265 -0.13 -10.09 4.03
C TYR A 265 0.51 -9.37 5.21
N MET A 266 -0.03 -9.52 6.41
CA MET A 266 0.54 -9.03 7.68
C MET A 266 2.00 -9.43 7.85
N ARG A 267 2.34 -10.72 7.60
CA ARG A 267 3.73 -11.19 7.69
C ARG A 267 4.64 -10.55 6.66
N LYS A 268 4.14 -10.33 5.42
CA LYS A 268 4.91 -9.62 4.37
C LYS A 268 5.21 -8.18 4.78
N GLN A 269 4.23 -7.48 5.35
CA GLN A 269 4.41 -6.13 5.85
C GLN A 269 5.49 -6.08 6.95
N LEU A 270 5.40 -6.94 7.96
CA LEU A 270 6.40 -7.00 9.04
C LEU A 270 7.80 -7.35 8.52
N THR A 271 7.91 -8.30 7.59
CA THR A 271 9.20 -8.67 6.98
C THR A 271 9.80 -7.50 6.20
N TRP A 272 8.97 -6.69 5.57
CA TRP A 272 9.43 -5.50 4.85
C TRP A 272 9.91 -4.42 5.82
N PHE A 273 9.06 -4.02 6.74
CA PHE A 273 9.37 -2.93 7.68
C PHE A 273 10.55 -3.24 8.60
N LYS A 274 10.73 -4.50 9.02
CA LYS A 274 11.88 -4.91 9.86
C LYS A 274 13.25 -4.80 9.18
N LYS A 275 13.30 -4.54 7.87
CA LYS A 275 14.56 -4.29 7.16
C LYS A 275 15.07 -2.86 7.33
N ASP A 276 14.20 -1.95 7.72
CA ASP A 276 14.54 -0.54 7.93
C ASP A 276 14.98 -0.33 9.38
N PRO A 277 16.28 -0.06 9.63
CA PRO A 277 16.80 0.14 10.98
C PRO A 277 16.40 1.48 11.61
N GLU A 278 15.87 2.42 10.82
CA GLU A 278 15.41 3.72 11.31
C GLU A 278 14.05 3.66 12.01
N ILE A 279 13.36 2.51 11.92
CA ILE A 279 12.04 2.33 12.54
C ILE A 279 12.21 2.00 14.03
N VAL A 280 11.67 2.86 14.88
CA VAL A 280 11.54 2.60 16.33
C VAL A 280 10.21 1.92 16.60
N TRP A 281 10.27 0.74 17.22
CA TRP A 281 9.11 -0.13 17.39
C TRP A 281 8.44 0.02 18.74
N PHE A 282 7.11 0.15 18.75
CA PHE A 282 6.28 0.27 19.93
C PHE A 282 5.11 -0.72 19.90
N HIS A 283 4.62 -1.01 21.10
CA HIS A 283 3.29 -1.61 21.24
C HIS A 283 2.24 -0.50 21.09
N PRO A 284 1.19 -0.68 20.28
CA PRO A 284 0.23 0.41 20.01
C PRO A 284 -0.56 0.88 21.24
N ASP A 285 -0.63 0.08 22.31
CA ASP A 285 -1.30 0.45 23.55
C ASP A 285 -0.41 1.36 24.44
N ASN A 286 0.87 1.52 24.11
CA ASN A 286 1.79 2.43 24.80
C ASN A 286 1.64 3.88 24.30
N VAL A 287 0.42 4.38 24.20
CA VAL A 287 0.09 5.68 23.60
C VAL A 287 0.92 6.82 24.18
N LYS A 288 1.07 6.87 25.53
CA LYS A 288 1.84 7.93 26.21
C LYS A 288 3.32 7.90 25.85
N GLU A 289 3.90 6.71 25.77
CA GLU A 289 5.30 6.53 25.39
C GLU A 289 5.55 6.98 23.96
N ILE A 290 4.65 6.64 23.04
CA ILE A 290 4.72 7.03 21.64
C ILE A 290 4.61 8.56 21.50
N ILE A 291 3.66 9.19 22.17
CA ILE A 291 3.48 10.65 22.15
C ILE A 291 4.73 11.34 22.73
N ASN A 292 5.23 10.89 23.88
CA ASN A 292 6.46 11.45 24.48
C ASN A 292 7.67 11.29 23.54
N TYR A 293 7.78 10.15 22.86
CA TYR A 293 8.83 9.93 21.86
C TYR A 293 8.73 10.94 20.71
N ILE A 294 7.52 11.17 20.18
CA ILE A 294 7.28 12.15 19.12
C ILE A 294 7.65 13.57 19.61
N ASP A 295 7.09 13.99 20.74
CA ASP A 295 7.29 15.34 21.27
C ASP A 295 8.77 15.64 21.53
N THR A 296 9.51 14.70 22.11
CA THR A 296 10.95 14.82 22.34
C THR A 296 11.70 15.04 21.04
N HIS A 297 11.41 14.22 20.01
CA HIS A 297 12.10 14.33 18.72
C HIS A 297 11.63 15.53 17.87
N LEU A 298 10.47 16.11 18.15
CA LEU A 298 10.05 17.37 17.52
C LEU A 298 10.74 18.60 18.15
N LEU A 299 11.16 18.50 19.41
CA LEU A 299 11.89 19.57 20.13
C LEU A 299 13.39 19.58 19.81
N ASP A 300 13.97 18.46 19.39
CA ASP A 300 15.36 18.36 18.96
C ASP A 300 15.54 19.12 17.63
N LYS A 301 16.13 20.33 17.75
CA LYS A 301 16.37 21.26 16.61
C LYS A 301 17.60 20.88 15.81
#